data_9db481c94a7be23dccc4a96b6234e9f8
#
_entry.id   9db481c94a7be23dccc4a96b6234e9f8
#
_cell.length_a   1.000
_cell.length_b   1.000
_cell.length_c   1.000
_cell.angle_alpha   90.00
_cell.angle_beta   90.00
_cell.angle_gamma   90.00
#
_symmetry.space_group_name_H-M   'P 1'
#
loop_
_entity.id
_entity.type
_entity.pdbx_description
1 polymer ?
#
loop_
_entity_poly.entity_id
_entity_poly.type
_entity_poly.pdbx_seq_one_letter_code
_entity_poly.pdbx_strand_id
1 'polypeptide(L)'
;MGEIGVLMYRDKNIQKLVDELDIVQVIGEYVVLKKAGANYKGLSPFKEEKTPSFVVSPTKNIYTDFSTGDGGDVIKFYRKINNLSFYEAVNELARKYNISIKTFYEDNSRITENEKYYEIMKQAQIYFSKNIFNSSEALNYMGNRGYLEVDLRKFGIGFSENKWDGLLLYLTNKGYNIDDLLELGLVIKNENGNIFDYFRNRIIFPIYNDNMKIVGFGGRTINTDENTPKYLNSPESKIFKKGKELFGLLNRGEQIRKRGVAILMEGYLDVLTAHKNGFEFAVASLGTAFTLEQAEYLKRYTTNVIIAYDNDSAGKNATVKAANILKKYDFNIRCLTIDGEVKDPDEYLKKYGKKAFLKLLKTTTVEVFEYIYEEYSKDLDLKSIVGKERFINRIKDFMLNVKSEVEKSIYIQKISVELEIDKEVLYSTFSTRKFSNSNWQKKRTNPMDPKYTKIVLTKKTKKQKDILLIEETLKYLIQYADLEDENIIKHRDILSSMKIENEEYKKFFLKLKMINFKVDKEENINGLNLTENERNLIFDCFLSKQNMKEERDKVEANQYKALFIGWFKKEIERKRLEIDNENRYKLSIKLKSIESDLKVMNKIEDIEKLYFDFISEEPKNV
;
A
#
# COMPACT_ATOMS: atom_id res chain seq x y z
N MET A 1 -7.80 -5.38 -14.17
CA MET A 1 -9.15 -5.94 -13.97
C MET A 1 -8.95 -7.38 -13.57
N GLY A 2 -9.18 -7.70 -12.27
CA GLY A 2 -8.95 -9.03 -11.73
C GLY A 2 -10.03 -10.01 -12.22
N GLU A 3 -9.73 -11.30 -12.14
CA GLU A 3 -10.58 -12.42 -12.59
C GLU A 3 -12.04 -12.37 -12.08
N ILE A 4 -12.32 -11.72 -10.97
CA ILE A 4 -13.68 -11.51 -10.43
C ILE A 4 -14.51 -10.60 -11.35
N GLY A 5 -13.93 -9.56 -11.94
CA GLY A 5 -14.61 -8.68 -12.89
C GLY A 5 -14.99 -9.42 -14.19
N VAL A 6 -14.13 -10.31 -14.66
CA VAL A 6 -14.35 -11.12 -15.88
C VAL A 6 -15.38 -12.22 -15.65
N LEU A 7 -15.45 -12.79 -14.44
CA LEU A 7 -16.46 -13.81 -14.07
C LEU A 7 -17.86 -13.19 -13.92
N MET A 8 -17.97 -11.97 -13.39
CA MET A 8 -19.24 -11.26 -13.22
C MET A 8 -19.92 -10.89 -14.55
N TYR A 9 -19.13 -10.53 -15.58
CA TYR A 9 -19.67 -10.25 -16.93
C TYR A 9 -20.03 -11.51 -17.74
N ARG A 10 -19.75 -12.71 -17.22
CA ARG A 10 -20.24 -13.98 -17.80
C ARG A 10 -21.68 -14.33 -17.39
N ASP A 11 -22.26 -13.60 -16.45
CA ASP A 11 -23.67 -13.77 -16.12
C ASP A 11 -24.54 -13.21 -17.23
N LYS A 12 -25.30 -14.09 -17.87
CA LYS A 12 -26.19 -13.78 -18.99
C LYS A 12 -27.23 -12.69 -18.65
N ASN A 13 -27.59 -12.53 -17.38
CA ASN A 13 -28.58 -11.53 -16.96
C ASN A 13 -27.96 -10.15 -16.80
N ILE A 14 -26.70 -10.06 -16.36
CA ILE A 14 -25.98 -8.80 -16.34
C ILE A 14 -25.70 -8.33 -17.77
N GLN A 15 -25.28 -9.25 -18.64
CA GLN A 15 -25.09 -8.93 -20.06
C GLN A 15 -26.41 -8.46 -20.69
N LYS A 16 -27.52 -9.14 -20.40
CA LYS A 16 -28.86 -8.72 -20.85
C LYS A 16 -29.21 -7.31 -20.38
N LEU A 17 -28.95 -6.98 -19.12
CA LEU A 17 -29.18 -5.63 -18.58
C LEU A 17 -28.35 -4.58 -19.34
N VAL A 18 -27.06 -4.86 -19.56
CA VAL A 18 -26.15 -3.94 -20.29
C VAL A 18 -26.60 -3.78 -21.74
N ASP A 19 -27.06 -4.85 -22.39
CA ASP A 19 -27.50 -4.84 -23.78
C ASP A 19 -28.86 -4.13 -23.98
N GLU A 20 -29.74 -4.21 -22.99
CA GLU A 20 -31.06 -3.56 -23.02
C GLU A 20 -31.03 -2.08 -22.59
N LEU A 21 -29.97 -1.63 -21.91
CA LEU A 21 -29.81 -0.23 -21.51
C LEU A 21 -29.24 0.63 -22.62
N ASP A 22 -29.89 1.72 -22.94
CA ASP A 22 -29.31 2.76 -23.78
C ASP A 22 -28.35 3.63 -22.95
N ILE A 23 -27.05 3.43 -23.18
CA ILE A 23 -26.00 4.16 -22.47
C ILE A 23 -26.09 5.67 -22.64
N VAL A 24 -26.59 6.15 -23.82
CA VAL A 24 -26.75 7.59 -24.06
C VAL A 24 -27.90 8.16 -23.24
N GLN A 25 -28.99 7.40 -23.11
CA GLN A 25 -30.13 7.79 -22.28
C GLN A 25 -29.72 7.86 -20.81
N VAL A 26 -29.08 6.80 -20.29
CA VAL A 26 -28.66 6.73 -18.88
C VAL A 26 -27.66 7.83 -18.52
N ILE A 27 -26.65 8.04 -19.36
CA ILE A 27 -25.62 9.06 -19.11
C ILE A 27 -26.19 10.46 -19.33
N GLY A 28 -27.11 10.61 -20.27
CA GLY A 28 -27.76 11.88 -20.57
C GLY A 28 -28.55 12.50 -19.42
N GLU A 29 -28.93 11.72 -18.41
CA GLU A 29 -29.56 12.24 -17.19
C GLU A 29 -28.56 13.02 -16.29
N TYR A 30 -27.27 12.78 -16.45
CA TYR A 30 -26.19 13.34 -15.61
C TYR A 30 -25.29 14.30 -16.38
N VAL A 31 -25.19 14.11 -17.70
CA VAL A 31 -24.24 14.83 -18.56
C VAL A 31 -24.97 15.37 -19.78
N VAL A 32 -24.82 16.67 -20.06
CA VAL A 32 -25.35 17.27 -21.32
C VAL A 32 -24.53 16.76 -22.49
N LEU A 33 -25.08 15.80 -23.23
CA LEU A 33 -24.42 15.14 -24.34
C LEU A 33 -24.78 15.83 -25.67
N LYS A 34 -23.78 16.16 -26.51
CA LYS A 34 -23.93 16.66 -27.86
C LYS A 34 -23.42 15.62 -28.87
N LYS A 35 -24.17 15.39 -29.95
CA LYS A 35 -23.79 14.47 -31.01
C LYS A 35 -22.49 14.91 -31.70
N ALA A 36 -21.54 13.99 -31.85
CA ALA A 36 -20.24 14.23 -32.48
C ALA A 36 -19.90 13.02 -33.39
N GLY A 37 -20.37 13.04 -34.61
CA GLY A 37 -20.30 11.92 -35.56
C GLY A 37 -21.14 10.72 -35.07
N ALA A 38 -20.54 9.54 -34.98
CA ALA A 38 -21.16 8.32 -34.45
C ALA A 38 -21.25 8.29 -32.91
N ASN A 39 -20.59 9.20 -32.21
CA ASN A 39 -20.49 9.26 -30.75
C ASN A 39 -21.20 10.52 -30.21
N TYR A 40 -21.27 10.59 -28.87
CA TYR A 40 -21.71 11.78 -28.14
C TYR A 40 -20.56 12.31 -27.28
N LYS A 41 -20.51 13.65 -27.07
CA LYS A 41 -19.53 14.33 -26.25
C LYS A 41 -20.19 15.24 -25.24
N GLY A 42 -19.61 15.32 -24.04
CA GLY A 42 -19.99 16.22 -22.94
C GLY A 42 -18.80 16.62 -22.09
N LEU A 43 -19.06 17.47 -21.10
CA LEU A 43 -18.08 17.73 -20.04
C LEU A 43 -18.04 16.55 -19.09
N SER A 44 -16.86 16.25 -18.53
CA SER A 44 -16.72 15.18 -17.54
C SER A 44 -17.55 15.50 -16.29
N PRO A 45 -18.38 14.56 -15.79
CA PRO A 45 -19.07 14.72 -14.52
C PRO A 45 -18.17 14.40 -13.32
N PHE A 46 -16.92 13.95 -13.57
CA PHE A 46 -15.97 13.51 -12.57
C PHE A 46 -14.82 14.49 -12.34
N LYS A 47 -14.74 15.55 -13.17
CA LYS A 47 -13.71 16.58 -13.09
C LYS A 47 -14.26 17.89 -13.66
N GLU A 48 -13.97 19.01 -13.01
CA GLU A 48 -14.28 20.34 -13.57
C GLU A 48 -13.41 20.61 -14.80
N GLU A 49 -14.05 20.89 -15.93
CA GLU A 49 -13.39 21.20 -17.19
C GLU A 49 -14.24 22.15 -18.05
N LYS A 50 -13.58 22.87 -18.96
CA LYS A 50 -14.26 23.79 -19.90
C LYS A 50 -14.37 23.23 -21.32
N THR A 51 -13.62 22.18 -21.63
CA THR A 51 -13.58 21.54 -22.95
C THR A 51 -14.15 20.14 -22.88
N PRO A 52 -15.15 19.77 -23.71
CA PRO A 52 -15.75 18.43 -23.67
C PRO A 52 -14.73 17.32 -23.93
N SER A 53 -14.46 16.51 -22.92
CA SER A 53 -13.55 15.36 -22.97
C SER A 53 -14.23 14.02 -22.68
N PHE A 54 -15.49 14.05 -22.26
CA PHE A 54 -16.29 12.87 -21.98
C PHE A 54 -16.99 12.38 -23.25
N VAL A 55 -16.69 11.16 -23.69
CA VAL A 55 -17.19 10.58 -24.96
C VAL A 55 -18.01 9.34 -24.66
N VAL A 56 -19.20 9.24 -25.24
CA VAL A 56 -20.09 8.08 -25.17
C VAL A 56 -20.21 7.47 -26.56
N SER A 57 -19.95 6.17 -26.69
CA SER A 57 -20.07 5.40 -27.94
C SER A 57 -21.27 4.45 -27.85
N PRO A 58 -22.41 4.77 -28.48
CA PRO A 58 -23.58 3.89 -28.45
C PRO A 58 -23.31 2.54 -29.12
N THR A 59 -22.54 2.52 -30.21
CA THR A 59 -22.23 1.30 -30.96
C THR A 59 -21.36 0.32 -30.20
N LYS A 60 -20.51 0.82 -29.28
CA LYS A 60 -19.67 0.00 -28.41
C LYS A 60 -20.27 -0.19 -27.01
N ASN A 61 -21.36 0.51 -26.70
CA ASN A 61 -22.02 0.56 -25.40
C ASN A 61 -21.06 0.92 -24.25
N ILE A 62 -20.14 1.88 -24.49
CA ILE A 62 -19.14 2.34 -23.51
C ILE A 62 -19.04 3.87 -23.47
N TYR A 63 -18.56 4.37 -22.32
CA TYR A 63 -18.06 5.74 -22.21
C TYR A 63 -16.54 5.74 -22.04
N THR A 64 -15.92 6.86 -22.39
CA THR A 64 -14.51 7.17 -22.14
C THR A 64 -14.39 8.62 -21.69
N ASP A 65 -13.82 8.82 -20.53
CA ASP A 65 -13.49 10.13 -19.98
C ASP A 65 -11.99 10.40 -20.16
N PHE A 66 -11.65 11.16 -21.18
CA PHE A 66 -10.26 11.50 -21.51
C PHE A 66 -9.63 12.45 -20.49
N SER A 67 -10.42 13.15 -19.66
CA SER A 67 -9.90 14.04 -18.64
C SER A 67 -9.37 13.30 -17.40
N THR A 68 -9.96 12.15 -17.10
CA THR A 68 -9.59 11.31 -15.95
C THR A 68 -8.88 10.02 -16.37
N GLY A 69 -8.86 9.69 -17.66
CA GLY A 69 -8.36 8.42 -18.19
C GLY A 69 -9.23 7.21 -17.86
N ASP A 70 -10.47 7.43 -17.38
CA ASP A 70 -11.42 6.38 -17.01
C ASP A 70 -12.40 6.08 -18.14
N GLY A 71 -13.01 4.89 -18.11
CA GLY A 71 -14.01 4.47 -19.06
C GLY A 71 -14.63 3.14 -18.67
N GLY A 72 -15.75 2.79 -19.30
CA GLY A 72 -16.45 1.54 -19.03
C GLY A 72 -17.85 1.51 -19.62
N ASP A 73 -18.66 0.57 -19.15
CA ASP A 73 -20.05 0.43 -19.52
C ASP A 73 -20.99 1.31 -18.68
N VAL A 74 -22.28 1.19 -18.95
CA VAL A 74 -23.35 1.92 -18.26
C VAL A 74 -23.40 1.60 -16.76
N ILE A 75 -23.13 0.36 -16.35
CA ILE A 75 -23.14 -0.03 -14.92
C ILE A 75 -21.97 0.66 -14.20
N LYS A 76 -20.77 0.64 -14.79
CA LYS A 76 -19.59 1.30 -14.20
C LYS A 76 -19.81 2.80 -14.08
N PHE A 77 -20.40 3.45 -15.09
CA PHE A 77 -20.76 4.86 -15.02
C PHE A 77 -21.73 5.14 -13.86
N TYR A 78 -22.85 4.39 -13.83
CA TYR A 78 -23.92 4.58 -12.85
C TYR A 78 -23.46 4.37 -11.42
N ARG A 79 -22.60 3.36 -11.22
CA ARG A 79 -21.93 3.11 -9.93
C ARG A 79 -21.11 4.31 -9.47
N LYS A 80 -20.31 4.85 -10.38
CA LYS A 80 -19.37 5.93 -10.07
C LYS A 80 -20.06 7.25 -9.76
N ILE A 81 -21.07 7.61 -10.55
CA ILE A 81 -21.78 8.88 -10.39
C ILE A 81 -22.70 8.87 -9.16
N ASN A 82 -23.33 7.74 -8.83
CA ASN A 82 -24.24 7.59 -7.69
C ASN A 82 -23.57 6.99 -6.47
N ASN A 83 -22.26 6.68 -6.57
CA ASN A 83 -21.48 6.11 -5.48
C ASN A 83 -22.01 4.76 -4.94
N LEU A 84 -22.45 3.88 -5.85
CA LEU A 84 -23.10 2.60 -5.55
C LEU A 84 -22.14 1.41 -5.68
N SER A 85 -22.44 0.33 -4.98
CA SER A 85 -21.84 -0.99 -5.26
C SER A 85 -22.29 -1.52 -6.62
N PHE A 86 -21.64 -2.58 -7.13
CA PHE A 86 -22.02 -3.18 -8.40
C PHE A 86 -23.48 -3.69 -8.40
N TYR A 87 -23.86 -4.40 -7.36
CA TYR A 87 -25.21 -4.96 -7.26
C TYR A 87 -26.30 -3.91 -6.99
N GLU A 88 -25.99 -2.86 -6.22
CA GLU A 88 -26.90 -1.73 -6.04
C GLU A 88 -27.18 -1.04 -7.38
N ALA A 89 -26.13 -0.77 -8.18
CA ALA A 89 -26.29 -0.14 -9.49
C ALA A 89 -27.08 -1.02 -10.47
N VAL A 90 -26.79 -2.34 -10.48
CA VAL A 90 -27.52 -3.31 -11.31
C VAL A 90 -29.00 -3.34 -10.93
N ASN A 91 -29.33 -3.42 -9.63
CA ASN A 91 -30.71 -3.47 -9.17
C ASN A 91 -31.46 -2.14 -9.40
N GLU A 92 -30.78 -0.99 -9.17
CA GLU A 92 -31.39 0.32 -9.45
C GLU A 92 -31.65 0.54 -10.92
N LEU A 93 -30.69 0.22 -11.79
CA LEU A 93 -30.85 0.31 -13.23
C LEU A 93 -31.97 -0.60 -13.73
N ALA A 94 -32.00 -1.86 -13.29
CA ALA A 94 -33.05 -2.82 -13.64
C ALA A 94 -34.44 -2.30 -13.24
N ARG A 95 -34.57 -1.78 -12.03
CA ARG A 95 -35.83 -1.20 -11.53
C ARG A 95 -36.21 0.07 -12.28
N LYS A 96 -35.27 0.99 -12.48
CA LYS A 96 -35.50 2.29 -13.10
C LYS A 96 -35.93 2.19 -14.57
N TYR A 97 -35.34 1.23 -15.29
CA TYR A 97 -35.62 1.00 -16.71
C TYR A 97 -36.56 -0.18 -16.95
N ASN A 98 -37.15 -0.74 -15.88
CA ASN A 98 -38.11 -1.85 -15.91
C ASN A 98 -37.62 -3.09 -16.64
N ILE A 99 -36.32 -3.40 -16.50
CA ILE A 99 -35.67 -4.57 -17.10
C ILE A 99 -35.73 -5.73 -16.13
N SER A 100 -36.37 -6.85 -16.54
CA SER A 100 -36.48 -8.05 -15.70
C SER A 100 -35.19 -8.89 -15.76
N ILE A 101 -34.48 -8.97 -14.62
CA ILE A 101 -33.29 -9.83 -14.42
C ILE A 101 -33.64 -10.95 -13.45
N LYS A 102 -33.57 -12.21 -13.91
CA LYS A 102 -34.04 -13.37 -13.13
C LYS A 102 -33.13 -13.81 -11.97
N THR A 103 -31.87 -13.47 -11.96
CA THR A 103 -30.85 -14.09 -11.09
C THR A 103 -30.58 -13.37 -9.79
N PHE A 104 -31.01 -12.16 -9.61
CA PHE A 104 -30.74 -11.40 -8.37
C PHE A 104 -31.85 -11.51 -7.33
N TYR A 105 -32.89 -12.28 -7.62
CA TYR A 105 -34.03 -12.45 -6.72
C TYR A 105 -33.82 -13.54 -5.66
N GLU A 106 -32.98 -14.53 -5.87
CA GLU A 106 -32.64 -15.51 -4.83
C GLU A 106 -31.68 -14.94 -3.76
N ASP A 107 -30.88 -13.92 -4.11
CA ASP A 107 -30.05 -13.20 -3.15
C ASP A 107 -30.73 -11.93 -2.57
N ASN A 108 -31.90 -11.54 -3.08
CA ASN A 108 -32.67 -10.39 -2.57
C ASN A 108 -33.08 -10.53 -1.12
N SER A 109 -33.30 -11.76 -0.61
CA SER A 109 -33.57 -11.96 0.81
C SER A 109 -32.36 -11.57 1.66
N ARG A 110 -31.13 -11.87 1.22
CA ARG A 110 -29.88 -11.47 1.90
C ARG A 110 -29.54 -9.99 1.71
N ILE A 111 -29.80 -9.42 0.53
CA ILE A 111 -29.57 -7.99 0.26
C ILE A 111 -30.55 -7.13 1.04
N THR A 112 -31.84 -7.49 1.08
CA THR A 112 -32.85 -6.80 1.88
C THR A 112 -32.60 -6.99 3.38
N GLU A 113 -32.14 -8.18 3.82
CA GLU A 113 -31.75 -8.43 5.19
C GLU A 113 -30.55 -7.59 5.61
N ASN A 114 -29.50 -7.51 4.78
CA ASN A 114 -28.34 -6.67 5.05
C ASN A 114 -28.68 -5.18 5.05
N GLU A 115 -29.53 -4.69 4.14
CA GLU A 115 -29.99 -3.29 4.15
C GLU A 115 -30.74 -2.95 5.44
N LYS A 116 -31.58 -3.86 5.94
CA LYS A 116 -32.23 -3.71 7.24
C LYS A 116 -31.21 -3.61 8.37
N TYR A 117 -30.17 -4.46 8.36
CA TYR A 117 -29.11 -4.43 9.35
C TYR A 117 -28.30 -3.14 9.31
N TYR A 118 -27.94 -2.64 8.12
CA TYR A 118 -27.25 -1.34 7.99
C TYR A 118 -28.11 -0.18 8.51
N GLU A 119 -29.43 -0.20 8.28
CA GLU A 119 -30.31 0.83 8.83
C GLU A 119 -30.38 0.76 10.36
N ILE A 120 -30.47 -0.44 10.95
CA ILE A 120 -30.41 -0.62 12.41
C ILE A 120 -29.09 -0.06 12.97
N MET A 121 -27.95 -0.41 12.37
CA MET A 121 -26.63 0.09 12.78
C MET A 121 -26.54 1.61 12.68
N LYS A 122 -27.10 2.20 11.64
CA LYS A 122 -27.20 3.65 11.48
C LYS A 122 -28.04 4.29 12.58
N GLN A 123 -29.18 3.69 12.95
CA GLN A 123 -30.01 4.19 14.05
C GLN A 123 -29.28 4.06 15.40
N ALA A 124 -28.56 2.98 15.65
CA ALA A 124 -27.70 2.84 16.83
C ALA A 124 -26.62 3.95 16.86
N GLN A 125 -25.99 4.26 15.72
CA GLN A 125 -25.04 5.35 15.61
C GLN A 125 -25.67 6.72 15.95
N ILE A 126 -26.87 7.00 15.46
CA ILE A 126 -27.61 8.23 15.77
C ILE A 126 -27.84 8.33 17.27
N TYR A 127 -28.23 7.24 17.92
CA TYR A 127 -28.43 7.18 19.37
C TYR A 127 -27.12 7.51 20.11
N PHE A 128 -26.04 6.83 19.81
CA PHE A 128 -24.75 7.05 20.44
C PHE A 128 -24.21 8.46 20.19
N SER A 129 -24.32 8.96 18.95
CA SER A 129 -23.88 10.32 18.59
C SER A 129 -24.65 11.41 19.29
N LYS A 130 -25.94 11.21 19.60
CA LYS A 130 -26.73 12.14 20.40
C LYS A 130 -26.28 12.13 21.85
N ASN A 131 -26.05 10.96 22.41
CA ASN A 131 -25.75 10.79 23.82
C ASN A 131 -24.41 11.40 24.23
N ILE A 132 -23.41 11.44 23.34
CA ILE A 132 -22.12 12.04 23.71
C ILE A 132 -22.25 13.53 24.02
N PHE A 133 -23.11 14.26 23.28
CA PHE A 133 -23.32 15.71 23.51
C PHE A 133 -24.23 15.99 24.72
N ASN A 134 -24.91 14.97 25.26
CA ASN A 134 -25.72 15.05 26.47
C ASN A 134 -24.95 14.60 27.73
N SER A 135 -23.72 14.12 27.59
CA SER A 135 -22.89 13.63 28.70
C SER A 135 -21.67 14.52 28.91
N SER A 136 -21.68 15.30 29.97
CA SER A 136 -20.53 16.12 30.38
C SER A 136 -19.29 15.25 30.68
N GLU A 137 -19.48 14.06 31.24
CA GLU A 137 -18.41 13.13 31.55
C GLU A 137 -17.72 12.63 30.26
N ALA A 138 -18.50 12.20 29.25
CA ALA A 138 -17.97 11.75 27.97
C ALA A 138 -17.28 12.90 27.20
N LEU A 139 -17.85 14.09 27.22
CA LEU A 139 -17.24 15.30 26.61
C LEU A 139 -15.92 15.65 27.28
N ASN A 140 -15.88 15.67 28.63
CA ASN A 140 -14.65 15.94 29.38
C ASN A 140 -13.59 14.87 29.11
N TYR A 141 -13.97 13.59 29.08
CA TYR A 141 -13.06 12.50 28.75
C TYR A 141 -12.41 12.68 27.38
N MET A 142 -13.19 13.00 26.35
CA MET A 142 -12.67 13.24 25.00
C MET A 142 -11.92 14.56 24.89
N GLY A 143 -12.36 15.61 25.59
CA GLY A 143 -11.68 16.88 25.69
C GLY A 143 -10.28 16.77 26.28
N ASN A 144 -10.11 16.01 27.38
CA ASN A 144 -8.82 15.72 28.00
C ASN A 144 -7.87 14.94 27.07
N ARG A 145 -8.43 14.24 26.06
CA ARG A 145 -7.66 13.57 25.01
C ARG A 145 -7.40 14.45 23.79
N GLY A 146 -7.81 15.72 23.86
CA GLY A 146 -7.57 16.71 22.81
C GLY A 146 -8.59 16.69 21.67
N TYR A 147 -9.77 16.05 21.82
CA TYR A 147 -10.83 16.07 20.81
C TYR A 147 -11.87 17.13 21.14
N LEU A 148 -12.13 18.00 20.17
CA LEU A 148 -13.19 19.01 20.23
C LEU A 148 -14.52 18.43 19.73
N GLU A 149 -15.64 19.07 20.01
CA GLU A 149 -16.96 18.65 19.50
C GLU A 149 -17.00 18.50 17.98
N VAL A 150 -16.31 19.38 17.24
CA VAL A 150 -16.21 19.29 15.78
C VAL A 150 -15.54 17.99 15.34
N ASP A 151 -14.54 17.50 16.07
CA ASP A 151 -13.87 16.23 15.80
C ASP A 151 -14.82 15.05 16.07
N LEU A 152 -15.58 15.12 17.20
CA LEU A 152 -16.55 14.08 17.55
C LEU A 152 -17.62 13.93 16.46
N ARG A 153 -18.12 15.05 15.94
CA ARG A 153 -19.07 15.04 14.81
C ARG A 153 -18.45 14.53 13.52
N LYS A 154 -17.24 14.98 13.19
CA LYS A 154 -16.51 14.57 11.98
C LYS A 154 -16.28 13.06 11.94
N PHE A 155 -15.89 12.46 13.06
CA PHE A 155 -15.56 11.04 13.15
C PHE A 155 -16.75 10.17 13.56
N GLY A 156 -17.92 10.75 13.81
CA GLY A 156 -19.09 10.03 14.27
C GLY A 156 -18.91 9.38 15.64
N ILE A 157 -18.08 9.96 16.50
CA ILE A 157 -17.86 9.42 17.85
C ILE A 157 -19.11 9.59 18.67
N GLY A 158 -19.52 8.53 19.40
CA GLY A 158 -20.69 8.49 20.22
C GLY A 158 -20.39 8.09 21.66
N PHE A 159 -21.44 7.99 22.45
CA PHE A 159 -21.38 7.50 23.83
C PHE A 159 -22.54 6.56 24.14
N SER A 160 -22.22 5.44 24.72
CA SER A 160 -23.21 4.53 25.31
C SER A 160 -23.29 4.84 26.80
N GLU A 161 -24.45 5.31 27.23
CA GLU A 161 -24.71 5.65 28.63
C GLU A 161 -24.56 4.42 29.55
N ASN A 162 -24.43 4.67 30.86
CA ASN A 162 -24.41 3.61 31.87
C ASN A 162 -25.84 3.12 32.18
N LYS A 163 -26.54 2.65 31.15
CA LYS A 163 -27.87 2.08 31.21
C LYS A 163 -27.86 0.64 30.71
N TRP A 164 -28.74 -0.21 31.27
CA TRP A 164 -28.81 -1.61 30.90
C TRP A 164 -29.55 -1.84 29.57
N ASP A 165 -30.49 -0.98 29.21
CA ASP A 165 -31.46 -1.17 28.13
C ASP A 165 -31.74 0.11 27.32
N GLY A 166 -30.87 1.11 27.40
CA GLY A 166 -31.11 2.40 26.75
C GLY A 166 -31.19 2.30 25.22
N LEU A 167 -30.23 1.60 24.59
CA LEU A 167 -30.24 1.35 23.15
C LEU A 167 -31.36 0.35 22.76
N LEU A 168 -31.56 -0.70 23.56
CA LEU A 168 -32.62 -1.67 23.36
C LEU A 168 -33.99 -0.99 23.27
N LEU A 169 -34.34 -0.16 24.25
CA LEU A 169 -35.61 0.57 24.26
C LEU A 169 -35.70 1.58 23.10
N TYR A 170 -34.62 2.28 22.80
CA TYR A 170 -34.61 3.21 21.68
C TYR A 170 -34.92 2.52 20.35
N LEU A 171 -34.32 1.36 20.06
CA LEU A 171 -34.48 0.65 18.80
C LEU A 171 -35.83 -0.10 18.75
N THR A 172 -36.28 -0.71 19.84
CA THR A 172 -37.57 -1.38 19.87
C THR A 172 -38.74 -0.40 19.76
N ASN A 173 -38.65 0.80 20.36
CA ASN A 173 -39.64 1.86 20.16
C ASN A 173 -39.69 2.39 18.70
N LYS A 174 -38.65 2.15 17.91
CA LYS A 174 -38.65 2.40 16.46
C LYS A 174 -39.19 1.22 15.63
N GLY A 175 -39.59 0.14 16.27
CA GLY A 175 -40.17 -1.04 15.62
C GLY A 175 -39.14 -2.07 15.16
N TYR A 176 -37.89 -2.00 15.58
CA TYR A 176 -36.89 -3.01 15.24
C TYR A 176 -37.03 -4.24 16.11
N ASN A 177 -36.85 -5.44 15.49
CA ASN A 177 -36.97 -6.70 16.15
C ASN A 177 -35.76 -7.00 17.05
N ILE A 178 -36.02 -7.54 18.24
CA ILE A 178 -34.96 -7.90 19.20
C ILE A 178 -34.00 -8.96 18.64
N ASP A 179 -34.49 -9.92 17.86
CA ASP A 179 -33.64 -10.95 17.25
C ASP A 179 -32.60 -10.34 16.29
N ASP A 180 -32.96 -9.29 15.54
CA ASP A 180 -32.01 -8.56 14.71
C ASP A 180 -30.96 -7.81 15.55
N LEU A 181 -31.37 -7.27 16.72
CA LEU A 181 -30.43 -6.57 17.61
C LEU A 181 -29.45 -7.56 18.26
N LEU A 182 -29.88 -8.77 18.57
CA LEU A 182 -29.05 -9.87 19.05
C LEU A 182 -28.08 -10.35 17.96
N GLU A 183 -28.57 -10.56 16.73
CA GLU A 183 -27.74 -10.94 15.58
C GLU A 183 -26.63 -9.90 15.27
N LEU A 184 -26.95 -8.61 15.42
CA LEU A 184 -26.00 -7.52 15.22
C LEU A 184 -25.07 -7.28 16.42
N GLY A 185 -25.29 -7.99 17.53
CA GLY A 185 -24.50 -7.81 18.75
C GLY A 185 -24.63 -6.43 19.37
N LEU A 186 -25.74 -5.74 19.14
CA LEU A 186 -26.08 -4.48 19.81
C LEU A 186 -26.58 -4.71 21.22
N VAL A 187 -27.26 -5.84 21.43
CA VAL A 187 -27.72 -6.34 22.72
C VAL A 187 -27.29 -7.78 22.92
N ILE A 188 -27.24 -8.21 24.16
CA ILE A 188 -26.90 -9.60 24.55
C ILE A 188 -27.95 -10.17 25.48
N LYS A 189 -28.07 -11.49 25.45
CA LYS A 189 -28.98 -12.25 26.32
C LYS A 189 -28.16 -13.05 27.33
N ASN A 190 -28.45 -12.93 28.62
CA ASN A 190 -27.81 -13.73 29.65
C ASN A 190 -28.48 -15.10 29.81
N GLU A 191 -27.91 -15.96 30.65
CA GLU A 191 -28.40 -17.30 30.94
C GLU A 191 -29.84 -17.32 31.51
N ASN A 192 -30.25 -16.25 32.21
CA ASN A 192 -31.58 -16.08 32.77
C ASN A 192 -32.61 -15.55 31.75
N GLY A 193 -32.19 -15.33 30.49
CA GLY A 193 -33.05 -14.83 29.44
C GLY A 193 -33.20 -13.31 29.37
N ASN A 194 -32.59 -12.53 30.27
CA ASN A 194 -32.63 -11.08 30.26
C ASN A 194 -31.80 -10.51 29.12
N ILE A 195 -32.33 -9.53 28.43
CA ILE A 195 -31.67 -8.85 27.29
C ILE A 195 -31.28 -7.45 27.72
N PHE A 196 -30.05 -7.06 27.40
CA PHE A 196 -29.47 -5.75 27.75
C PHE A 196 -28.45 -5.29 26.73
N ASP A 197 -28.16 -4.01 26.76
CA ASP A 197 -27.20 -3.34 25.84
C ASP A 197 -25.81 -3.97 25.95
N TYR A 198 -25.19 -4.27 24.81
CA TYR A 198 -23.84 -4.81 24.77
C TYR A 198 -22.79 -3.79 25.21
N PHE A 199 -22.92 -2.54 24.73
CA PHE A 199 -22.06 -1.43 25.14
C PHE A 199 -22.72 -0.63 26.26
N ARG A 200 -22.01 -0.43 27.35
CA ARG A 200 -22.44 0.41 28.48
C ARG A 200 -21.27 1.20 29.01
N ASN A 201 -21.50 2.48 29.31
CA ASN A 201 -20.51 3.44 29.81
C ASN A 201 -19.23 3.48 28.98
N ARG A 202 -19.39 3.63 27.63
CA ARG A 202 -18.28 3.60 26.70
C ARG A 202 -18.38 4.70 25.64
N ILE A 203 -17.22 5.28 25.32
CA ILE A 203 -17.07 6.05 24.08
C ILE A 203 -17.15 5.06 22.92
N ILE A 204 -17.97 5.37 21.92
CA ILE A 204 -18.29 4.51 20.79
C ILE A 204 -17.66 5.03 19.51
N PHE A 205 -16.97 4.15 18.80
CA PHE A 205 -16.32 4.39 17.52
C PHE A 205 -17.01 3.55 16.44
N PRO A 206 -17.65 4.15 15.43
CA PRO A 206 -18.29 3.40 14.35
C PRO A 206 -17.24 2.75 13.44
N ILE A 207 -17.49 1.51 13.04
CA ILE A 207 -16.68 0.75 12.11
C ILE A 207 -17.43 0.69 10.78
N TYR A 208 -16.77 1.12 9.71
CA TYR A 208 -17.34 1.18 8.37
C TYR A 208 -16.71 0.12 7.48
N ASN A 209 -17.51 -0.46 6.60
CA ASN A 209 -17.01 -1.29 5.49
C ASN A 209 -16.59 -0.41 4.29
N ASP A 210 -16.15 -1.04 3.19
CA ASP A 210 -15.76 -0.38 1.95
C ASP A 210 -16.91 0.36 1.23
N ASN A 211 -18.16 0.06 1.56
CA ASN A 211 -19.34 0.78 1.07
C ASN A 211 -19.79 1.93 1.98
N MET A 212 -18.97 2.31 2.96
CA MET A 212 -19.28 3.36 3.95
C MET A 212 -20.54 3.07 4.77
N LYS A 213 -20.95 1.80 4.88
CA LYS A 213 -22.03 1.36 5.77
C LYS A 213 -21.42 0.99 7.12
N ILE A 214 -22.10 1.33 8.21
CA ILE A 214 -21.68 0.95 9.56
C ILE A 214 -21.96 -0.55 9.74
N VAL A 215 -20.93 -1.29 10.08
CA VAL A 215 -21.00 -2.76 10.25
C VAL A 215 -20.81 -3.20 11.70
N GLY A 216 -20.20 -2.34 12.54
CA GLY A 216 -19.92 -2.62 13.93
C GLY A 216 -19.51 -1.37 14.69
N PHE A 217 -19.20 -1.56 15.96
CA PHE A 217 -18.71 -0.51 16.85
C PHE A 217 -17.53 -1.00 17.67
N GLY A 218 -16.58 -0.10 17.94
CA GLY A 218 -15.63 -0.22 19.02
C GLY A 218 -16.09 0.60 20.22
N GLY A 219 -15.90 0.11 21.42
CA GLY A 219 -16.28 0.82 22.65
C GLY A 219 -15.12 0.93 23.63
N ARG A 220 -14.69 2.13 24.00
CA ARG A 220 -13.70 2.38 25.05
C ARG A 220 -14.36 2.78 26.35
N THR A 221 -14.11 2.03 27.44
CA THR A 221 -14.63 2.42 28.76
C THR A 221 -14.06 3.75 29.21
N ILE A 222 -14.92 4.57 29.86
CA ILE A 222 -14.48 5.77 30.57
C ILE A 222 -14.21 5.48 32.06
N ASN A 223 -14.56 4.28 32.55
CA ASN A 223 -14.28 3.84 33.90
C ASN A 223 -12.80 3.51 34.07
N THR A 224 -12.31 3.71 35.29
CA THR A 224 -10.96 3.35 35.73
C THR A 224 -10.89 1.99 36.41
N ASP A 225 -12.00 1.25 36.43
CA ASP A 225 -12.09 -0.09 37.04
C ASP A 225 -11.25 -1.10 36.23
N GLU A 226 -10.29 -1.74 36.90
CA GLU A 226 -9.37 -2.70 36.31
C GLU A 226 -10.07 -4.00 35.82
N ASN A 227 -11.26 -4.31 36.36
CA ASN A 227 -12.03 -5.49 35.97
C ASN A 227 -12.83 -5.27 34.66
N THR A 228 -12.94 -4.02 34.19
CA THR A 228 -13.67 -3.70 32.98
C THR A 228 -12.72 -3.63 31.78
N PRO A 229 -12.91 -4.46 30.72
CA PRO A 229 -12.08 -4.41 29.53
C PRO A 229 -11.96 -3.01 28.96
N LYS A 230 -10.75 -2.49 28.80
CA LYS A 230 -10.48 -1.13 28.31
C LYS A 230 -11.12 -0.88 26.95
N TYR A 231 -11.07 -1.85 26.05
CA TYR A 231 -11.71 -1.85 24.75
C TYR A 231 -12.63 -3.05 24.59
N LEU A 232 -13.76 -2.84 23.94
CA LEU A 232 -14.76 -3.84 23.59
C LEU A 232 -15.19 -3.59 22.15
N ASN A 233 -15.20 -4.62 21.30
CA ASN A 233 -15.67 -4.53 19.92
C ASN A 233 -16.95 -5.30 19.75
N SER A 234 -17.82 -4.88 18.80
CA SER A 234 -18.97 -5.69 18.39
C SER A 234 -18.56 -7.14 18.18
N PRO A 235 -19.39 -8.11 18.57
CA PRO A 235 -19.18 -9.50 18.22
C PRO A 235 -19.27 -9.70 16.70
N GLU A 236 -18.84 -10.85 16.19
CA GLU A 236 -19.07 -11.26 14.81
C GLU A 236 -20.56 -11.29 14.50
N SER A 237 -20.93 -10.84 13.30
CA SER A 237 -22.31 -10.84 12.84
C SER A 237 -22.40 -11.14 11.33
N LYS A 238 -23.61 -11.18 10.77
CA LYS A 238 -23.80 -11.36 9.33
C LYS A 238 -23.15 -10.26 8.49
N ILE A 239 -23.03 -9.05 9.03
CA ILE A 239 -22.46 -7.88 8.33
C ILE A 239 -21.07 -7.45 8.85
N PHE A 240 -20.58 -8.05 9.93
CA PHE A 240 -19.31 -7.65 10.57
C PHE A 240 -18.40 -8.83 10.84
N LYS A 241 -17.16 -8.74 10.33
CA LYS A 241 -16.08 -9.69 10.62
C LYS A 241 -14.82 -8.93 10.99
N LYS A 242 -14.42 -9.03 12.27
CA LYS A 242 -13.23 -8.32 12.82
C LYS A 242 -11.97 -8.58 12.02
N GLY A 243 -11.78 -9.81 11.59
CA GLY A 243 -10.61 -10.23 10.83
C GLY A 243 -10.57 -9.71 9.40
N LYS A 244 -11.64 -9.07 8.90
CA LYS A 244 -11.69 -8.55 7.53
C LYS A 244 -11.65 -7.03 7.48
N GLU A 245 -12.31 -6.37 8.44
CA GLU A 245 -12.46 -4.92 8.42
C GLU A 245 -11.21 -4.22 8.99
N LEU A 246 -10.94 -3.01 8.49
CA LEU A 246 -9.90 -2.11 8.99
C LEU A 246 -10.54 -0.81 9.47
N PHE A 247 -10.22 -0.42 10.70
CA PHE A 247 -10.64 0.89 11.21
C PHE A 247 -9.91 2.02 10.52
N GLY A 248 -10.59 3.11 10.24
CA GLY A 248 -10.01 4.30 9.65
C GLY A 248 -9.94 4.29 8.12
N LEU A 249 -10.47 3.27 7.45
CA LEU A 249 -10.51 3.23 5.99
C LEU A 249 -11.57 4.20 5.45
N LEU A 250 -11.28 5.51 5.56
CA LEU A 250 -12.17 6.58 5.12
C LEU A 250 -12.21 6.70 3.59
N ASN A 251 -13.36 7.16 3.08
CA ASN A 251 -13.57 7.41 1.66
C ASN A 251 -13.12 6.26 0.75
N ARG A 252 -13.38 5.01 1.17
CA ARG A 252 -13.02 3.80 0.41
C ARG A 252 -11.52 3.73 0.08
N GLY A 253 -10.69 4.15 1.02
CA GLY A 253 -9.23 4.13 0.85
C GLY A 253 -8.69 5.14 -0.17
N GLU A 254 -9.45 6.17 -0.53
CA GLU A 254 -9.02 7.20 -1.48
C GLU A 254 -7.70 7.86 -1.07
N GLN A 255 -7.58 8.21 0.22
CA GLN A 255 -6.36 8.84 0.73
C GLN A 255 -5.16 7.90 0.69
N ILE A 256 -5.37 6.60 0.96
CA ILE A 256 -4.32 5.59 0.82
C ILE A 256 -3.85 5.51 -0.64
N ARG A 257 -4.79 5.42 -1.61
CA ARG A 257 -4.43 5.41 -3.04
C ARG A 257 -3.72 6.69 -3.47
N LYS A 258 -4.21 7.85 -3.02
CA LYS A 258 -3.62 9.15 -3.36
C LYS A 258 -2.19 9.28 -2.83
N ARG A 259 -1.92 8.77 -1.63
CA ARG A 259 -0.60 8.79 -1.00
C ARG A 259 0.29 7.63 -1.44
N GLY A 260 -0.29 6.54 -1.92
CA GLY A 260 0.41 5.32 -2.28
C GLY A 260 0.95 4.53 -1.09
N VAL A 261 0.51 4.84 0.15
CA VAL A 261 0.98 4.23 1.40
C VAL A 261 -0.13 4.18 2.44
N ALA A 262 -0.11 3.18 3.31
CA ALA A 262 -0.91 3.12 4.53
C ALA A 262 -0.01 3.14 5.77
N ILE A 263 -0.48 3.78 6.85
CA ILE A 263 0.14 3.66 8.18
C ILE A 263 -0.73 2.70 8.99
N LEU A 264 -0.16 1.56 9.37
CA LEU A 264 -0.83 0.56 10.19
C LEU A 264 -0.53 0.83 11.67
N MET A 265 -1.56 1.16 12.44
CA MET A 265 -1.51 1.51 13.87
C MET A 265 -2.26 0.46 14.70
N GLU A 266 -2.13 0.49 16.04
CA GLU A 266 -2.76 -0.51 16.91
C GLU A 266 -4.23 -0.22 17.20
N GLY A 267 -4.57 1.03 17.51
CA GLY A 267 -5.85 1.36 18.12
C GLY A 267 -6.67 2.45 17.42
N TYR A 268 -7.90 2.57 17.87
CA TYR A 268 -8.86 3.55 17.36
C TYR A 268 -8.37 5.00 17.53
N LEU A 269 -7.85 5.32 18.72
CA LEU A 269 -7.42 6.68 19.03
C LEU A 269 -6.16 7.09 18.28
N ASP A 270 -5.25 6.14 18.04
CA ASP A 270 -4.04 6.40 17.26
C ASP A 270 -4.40 6.82 15.83
N VAL A 271 -5.32 6.07 15.21
CA VAL A 271 -5.85 6.39 13.88
C VAL A 271 -6.60 7.72 13.87
N LEU A 272 -7.48 7.96 14.84
CA LEU A 272 -8.25 9.21 14.89
C LEU A 272 -7.35 10.42 15.11
N THR A 273 -6.33 10.32 15.98
CA THR A 273 -5.34 11.37 16.18
C THR A 273 -4.51 11.60 14.92
N ALA A 274 -4.12 10.53 14.22
CA ALA A 274 -3.45 10.64 12.93
C ALA A 274 -4.34 11.36 11.90
N HIS A 275 -5.61 10.96 11.77
CA HIS A 275 -6.57 11.60 10.85
C HIS A 275 -6.82 13.07 11.18
N LYS A 276 -6.96 13.39 12.46
CA LYS A 276 -7.10 14.79 12.92
C LYS A 276 -5.92 15.65 12.51
N ASN A 277 -4.72 15.06 12.49
CA ASN A 277 -3.48 15.73 12.07
C ASN A 277 -3.21 15.65 10.56
N GLY A 278 -4.16 15.14 9.76
CA GLY A 278 -4.07 15.07 8.29
C GLY A 278 -3.31 13.87 7.75
N PHE A 279 -3.17 12.79 8.55
CA PHE A 279 -2.67 11.48 8.12
C PHE A 279 -3.86 10.54 7.88
N GLU A 280 -4.78 10.93 6.99
CA GLU A 280 -6.04 10.22 6.70
C GLU A 280 -5.83 8.87 5.98
N PHE A 281 -4.59 8.44 5.80
CA PHE A 281 -4.16 7.14 5.30
C PHE A 281 -3.70 6.18 6.40
N ALA A 282 -3.94 6.53 7.67
CA ALA A 282 -3.74 5.65 8.82
C ALA A 282 -4.93 4.71 8.99
N VAL A 283 -4.64 3.44 9.32
CA VAL A 283 -5.63 2.39 9.58
C VAL A 283 -5.19 1.55 10.78
N ALA A 284 -6.14 0.84 11.40
CA ALA A 284 -5.82 -0.10 12.48
C ALA A 284 -6.62 -1.42 12.33
N SER A 285 -6.08 -2.50 12.91
CA SER A 285 -6.82 -3.71 13.19
C SER A 285 -7.82 -3.47 14.34
N LEU A 286 -8.82 -4.36 14.47
CA LEU A 286 -9.94 -4.15 15.38
C LEU A 286 -9.72 -4.87 16.73
N GLY A 287 -8.64 -4.55 17.44
CA GLY A 287 -8.33 -5.16 18.75
C GLY A 287 -8.00 -6.66 18.66
N THR A 288 -7.59 -7.09 17.49
CA THR A 288 -7.07 -8.43 17.19
C THR A 288 -5.72 -8.30 16.49
N ALA A 289 -4.94 -9.38 16.48
CA ALA A 289 -3.77 -9.39 15.61
C ALA A 289 -4.17 -9.14 14.15
N PHE A 290 -3.33 -8.44 13.41
CA PHE A 290 -3.52 -8.20 11.98
C PHE A 290 -3.65 -9.53 11.22
N THR A 291 -4.58 -9.63 10.28
CA THR A 291 -4.96 -10.90 9.64
C THR A 291 -4.57 -10.96 8.16
N LEU A 292 -4.66 -12.17 7.57
CA LEU A 292 -4.46 -12.38 6.13
C LEU A 292 -5.54 -11.67 5.31
N GLU A 293 -6.78 -11.70 5.77
CA GLU A 293 -7.91 -11.05 5.09
C GLU A 293 -7.77 -9.53 5.11
N GLN A 294 -7.29 -8.95 6.21
CA GLN A 294 -6.98 -7.52 6.31
C GLN A 294 -5.82 -7.12 5.38
N ALA A 295 -4.80 -7.95 5.25
CA ALA A 295 -3.71 -7.72 4.30
C ALA A 295 -4.22 -7.76 2.84
N GLU A 296 -5.02 -8.76 2.49
CA GLU A 296 -5.65 -8.87 1.18
C GLU A 296 -6.56 -7.67 0.89
N TYR A 297 -7.31 -7.23 1.89
CA TYR A 297 -8.17 -6.06 1.80
C TYR A 297 -7.35 -4.78 1.58
N LEU A 298 -6.29 -4.56 2.37
CA LEU A 298 -5.41 -3.40 2.24
C LEU A 298 -4.69 -3.35 0.88
N LYS A 299 -4.35 -4.52 0.33
CA LYS A 299 -3.68 -4.63 -0.98
C LYS A 299 -4.47 -4.01 -2.14
N ARG A 300 -5.78 -3.87 -2.02
CA ARG A 300 -6.64 -3.19 -3.02
C ARG A 300 -6.34 -1.70 -3.14
N TYR A 301 -5.68 -1.11 -2.15
CA TYR A 301 -5.44 0.32 -2.04
C TYR A 301 -3.96 0.69 -2.19
N THR A 302 -3.06 -0.14 -1.66
CA THR A 302 -1.61 0.07 -1.74
C THR A 302 -0.86 -1.24 -1.49
N THR A 303 0.39 -1.28 -1.95
CA THR A 303 1.38 -2.32 -1.58
C THR A 303 2.44 -1.79 -0.61
N ASN A 304 2.36 -0.53 -0.19
CA ASN A 304 3.33 0.09 0.72
C ASN A 304 2.70 0.32 2.10
N VAL A 305 3.36 -0.14 3.16
CA VAL A 305 2.88 -0.03 4.53
C VAL A 305 3.98 0.45 5.46
N ILE A 306 3.66 1.42 6.30
CA ILE A 306 4.46 1.76 7.48
C ILE A 306 3.75 1.16 8.69
N ILE A 307 4.37 0.24 9.39
CA ILE A 307 3.86 -0.29 10.66
C ILE A 307 4.31 0.69 11.76
N ALA A 308 3.34 1.26 12.46
CA ALA A 308 3.54 2.24 13.52
C ALA A 308 2.77 1.79 14.78
N TYR A 309 3.20 0.66 15.34
CA TYR A 309 2.67 0.08 16.57
C TYR A 309 3.39 0.66 17.80
N ASP A 310 2.86 0.35 18.99
CA ASP A 310 3.42 0.80 20.24
C ASP A 310 4.85 0.25 20.44
N ASN A 311 5.71 1.00 21.11
CA ASN A 311 7.11 0.61 21.29
C ASN A 311 7.33 -0.31 22.52
N ASP A 312 6.28 -0.90 23.07
CA ASP A 312 6.37 -1.89 24.12
C ASP A 312 6.62 -3.31 23.57
N SER A 313 6.82 -4.29 24.45
CA SER A 313 7.10 -5.67 24.05
C SER A 313 5.93 -6.32 23.29
N ALA A 314 4.69 -5.94 23.58
CA ALA A 314 3.50 -6.45 22.90
C ALA A 314 3.40 -5.89 21.47
N GLY A 315 3.60 -4.57 21.30
CA GLY A 315 3.58 -3.89 20.01
C GLY A 315 4.73 -4.36 19.11
N LYS A 316 5.93 -4.58 19.64
CA LYS A 316 7.06 -5.16 18.89
C LYS A 316 6.74 -6.56 18.35
N ASN A 317 6.17 -7.42 19.19
CA ASN A 317 5.72 -8.74 18.76
C ASN A 317 4.58 -8.67 17.72
N ALA A 318 3.66 -7.72 17.89
CA ALA A 318 2.59 -7.47 16.92
C ALA A 318 3.16 -6.97 15.58
N THR A 319 4.16 -6.08 15.61
CA THR A 319 4.88 -5.59 14.41
C THR A 319 5.48 -6.75 13.61
N VAL A 320 6.20 -7.65 14.25
CA VAL A 320 6.79 -8.81 13.59
C VAL A 320 5.71 -9.73 12.99
N LYS A 321 4.61 -9.97 13.70
CA LYS A 321 3.50 -10.78 13.18
C LYS A 321 2.83 -10.13 11.98
N ALA A 322 2.55 -8.83 12.05
CA ALA A 322 1.96 -8.07 10.94
C ALA A 322 2.90 -8.05 9.72
N ALA A 323 4.19 -7.85 9.93
CA ALA A 323 5.21 -7.89 8.88
C ALA A 323 5.24 -9.25 8.16
N ASN A 324 5.20 -10.35 8.90
CA ASN A 324 5.13 -11.70 8.32
C ASN A 324 3.87 -11.91 7.46
N ILE A 325 2.72 -11.40 7.89
CA ILE A 325 1.46 -11.49 7.14
C ILE A 325 1.54 -10.63 5.87
N LEU A 326 1.99 -9.38 5.98
CA LEU A 326 2.12 -8.46 4.85
C LEU A 326 3.10 -8.99 3.80
N LYS A 327 4.22 -9.61 4.20
CA LYS A 327 5.18 -10.23 3.26
C LYS A 327 4.59 -11.38 2.44
N LYS A 328 3.63 -12.13 2.97
CA LYS A 328 2.89 -13.14 2.18
C LYS A 328 2.14 -12.55 0.98
N TYR A 329 1.78 -11.27 1.05
CA TYR A 329 1.09 -10.54 -0.01
C TYR A 329 2.00 -9.60 -0.80
N ASP A 330 3.32 -9.69 -0.59
CA ASP A 330 4.33 -8.92 -1.33
C ASP A 330 4.22 -7.41 -1.10
N PHE A 331 4.04 -7.01 0.17
CA PHE A 331 4.08 -5.61 0.56
C PHE A 331 5.52 -5.11 0.75
N ASN A 332 5.75 -3.86 0.39
CA ASN A 332 6.89 -3.07 0.83
C ASN A 332 6.59 -2.53 2.23
N ILE A 333 7.40 -2.92 3.20
CA ILE A 333 7.10 -2.66 4.61
C ILE A 333 8.25 -1.88 5.23
N ARG A 334 7.88 -0.82 5.94
CA ARG A 334 8.78 -0.15 6.88
C ARG A 334 8.18 -0.18 8.28
N CYS A 335 9.04 -0.17 9.29
CA CYS A 335 8.65 -0.15 10.69
C CYS A 335 9.07 1.20 11.29
N LEU A 336 8.12 1.89 11.93
CA LEU A 336 8.41 3.11 12.67
C LEU A 336 9.02 2.74 14.02
N THR A 337 10.16 3.35 14.36
CA THR A 337 10.73 3.29 15.70
C THR A 337 10.59 4.66 16.35
N ILE A 338 10.07 4.69 17.57
CA ILE A 338 9.93 5.92 18.36
C ILE A 338 10.91 5.83 19.51
N ASP A 339 11.96 6.65 19.47
CA ASP A 339 12.95 6.72 20.54
C ASP A 339 12.55 7.76 21.59
N GLY A 340 12.87 7.50 22.87
CA GLY A 340 12.69 8.45 23.95
C GLY A 340 11.54 8.12 24.91
N GLU A 341 11.00 9.18 25.56
CA GLU A 341 9.98 9.06 26.61
C GLU A 341 8.55 8.76 26.09
N VAL A 342 8.33 8.88 24.80
CA VAL A 342 7.02 8.73 24.17
C VAL A 342 6.83 7.29 23.74
N LYS A 343 5.69 6.69 24.09
CA LYS A 343 5.45 5.25 23.93
C LYS A 343 4.75 4.87 22.64
N ASP A 344 3.92 5.75 22.10
CA ASP A 344 3.05 5.46 20.96
C ASP A 344 2.90 6.64 20.00
N PRO A 345 2.40 6.42 18.77
CA PRO A 345 2.19 7.47 17.77
C PRO A 345 1.17 8.54 18.20
N ASP A 346 0.13 8.18 18.99
CA ASP A 346 -0.89 9.10 19.50
C ASP A 346 -0.26 10.14 20.42
N GLU A 347 0.53 9.67 21.40
CA GLU A 347 1.25 10.53 22.34
C GLU A 347 2.26 11.43 21.61
N TYR A 348 2.99 10.87 20.62
CA TYR A 348 3.95 11.63 19.84
C TYR A 348 3.27 12.77 19.05
N LEU A 349 2.15 12.49 18.39
CA LEU A 349 1.38 13.48 17.62
C LEU A 349 0.82 14.58 18.53
N LYS A 350 0.35 14.23 19.72
CA LYS A 350 -0.17 15.21 20.71
C LYS A 350 0.94 16.11 21.25
N LYS A 351 2.11 15.54 21.55
CA LYS A 351 3.24 16.28 22.16
C LYS A 351 3.98 17.14 21.15
N TYR A 352 4.23 16.65 19.94
CA TYR A 352 5.12 17.28 18.97
C TYR A 352 4.42 17.77 17.69
N GLY A 353 3.20 17.35 17.44
CA GLY A 353 2.36 17.78 16.34
C GLY A 353 2.73 17.22 14.96
N LYS A 354 1.95 17.62 13.95
CA LYS A 354 2.00 17.13 12.57
C LYS A 354 3.39 17.19 11.92
N LYS A 355 4.08 18.35 12.03
CA LYS A 355 5.38 18.56 11.37
C LYS A 355 6.46 17.62 11.92
N ALA A 356 6.48 17.45 13.23
CA ALA A 356 7.41 16.54 13.91
C ALA A 356 7.14 15.08 13.55
N PHE A 357 5.87 14.66 13.52
CA PHE A 357 5.50 13.30 13.15
C PHE A 357 5.81 13.00 11.67
N LEU A 358 5.60 13.96 10.77
CA LEU A 358 6.01 13.82 9.38
C LEU A 358 7.55 13.66 9.26
N LYS A 359 8.32 14.41 10.06
CA LYS A 359 9.77 14.25 10.13
C LYS A 359 10.13 12.87 10.68
N LEU A 360 9.48 12.43 11.76
CA LEU A 360 9.69 11.12 12.37
C LEU A 360 9.46 9.99 11.34
N LEU A 361 8.33 10.00 10.62
CA LEU A 361 8.06 9.03 9.55
C LEU A 361 9.13 9.01 8.47
N LYS A 362 9.81 10.15 8.23
CA LYS A 362 10.88 10.26 7.24
C LYS A 362 12.24 9.79 7.75
N THR A 363 12.53 9.95 9.03
CA THR A 363 13.90 9.79 9.56
C THR A 363 14.11 8.55 10.42
N THR A 364 13.05 7.98 10.99
CA THR A 364 13.16 6.86 11.95
C THR A 364 12.46 5.58 11.52
N THR A 365 11.83 5.57 10.33
CA THR A 365 11.34 4.29 9.81
C THR A 365 12.50 3.49 9.24
N VAL A 366 12.57 2.21 9.57
CA VAL A 366 13.59 1.28 9.09
C VAL A 366 12.98 0.23 8.17
N GLU A 367 13.77 -0.38 7.31
CA GLU A 367 13.37 -1.54 6.51
C GLU A 367 12.89 -2.67 7.43
N VAL A 368 11.87 -3.39 7.00
CA VAL A 368 11.28 -4.47 7.79
C VAL A 368 12.28 -5.55 8.16
N PHE A 369 13.23 -5.85 7.28
CA PHE A 369 14.27 -6.83 7.55
C PHE A 369 15.20 -6.37 8.68
N GLU A 370 15.63 -5.10 8.64
CA GLU A 370 16.48 -4.52 9.69
C GLU A 370 15.78 -4.55 11.05
N TYR A 371 14.50 -4.16 11.07
CA TYR A 371 13.69 -4.21 12.30
C TYR A 371 13.60 -5.62 12.87
N ILE A 372 13.28 -6.62 12.02
CA ILE A 372 13.15 -8.01 12.45
C ILE A 372 14.50 -8.59 12.87
N TYR A 373 15.56 -8.24 12.14
CA TYR A 373 16.92 -8.64 12.48
C TYR A 373 17.29 -8.16 13.88
N GLU A 374 17.09 -6.87 14.14
CA GLU A 374 17.37 -6.27 15.43
C GLU A 374 16.54 -6.91 16.54
N GLU A 375 15.21 -7.04 16.37
CA GLU A 375 14.34 -7.62 17.40
C GLU A 375 14.69 -9.08 17.72
N TYR A 376 15.07 -9.87 16.72
CA TYR A 376 15.40 -11.28 16.93
C TYR A 376 16.82 -11.52 17.45
N SER A 377 17.71 -10.55 17.33
CA SER A 377 19.09 -10.65 17.79
C SER A 377 19.32 -10.14 19.22
N LYS A 378 18.43 -9.29 19.75
CA LYS A 378 18.63 -8.55 21.03
C LYS A 378 19.06 -9.39 22.23
N ASP A 379 18.53 -10.60 22.36
CA ASP A 379 18.75 -11.51 23.50
C ASP A 379 19.65 -12.70 23.15
N LEU A 380 20.33 -12.64 21.99
CA LEU A 380 21.15 -13.74 21.51
C LEU A 380 22.64 -13.34 21.41
N ASP A 381 23.51 -14.22 21.85
CA ASP A 381 24.94 -14.15 21.53
C ASP A 381 25.19 -14.69 20.11
N LEU A 382 25.17 -13.81 19.11
CA LEU A 382 25.37 -14.18 17.70
C LEU A 382 26.82 -14.62 17.37
N LYS A 383 27.75 -14.60 18.34
CA LYS A 383 29.09 -15.19 18.17
C LYS A 383 29.06 -16.69 18.48
N SER A 384 28.12 -17.14 19.30
CA SER A 384 27.96 -18.55 19.65
C SER A 384 27.19 -19.32 18.58
N ILE A 385 27.51 -20.60 18.40
CA ILE A 385 26.79 -21.50 17.47
C ILE A 385 25.30 -21.57 17.83
N VAL A 386 24.99 -21.70 19.13
CA VAL A 386 23.61 -21.80 19.62
C VAL A 386 22.82 -20.50 19.35
N GLY A 387 23.47 -19.34 19.54
CA GLY A 387 22.86 -18.05 19.25
C GLY A 387 22.56 -17.87 17.76
N LYS A 388 23.51 -18.22 16.88
CA LYS A 388 23.33 -18.21 15.42
C LYS A 388 22.16 -19.12 15.00
N GLU A 389 22.11 -20.34 15.50
CA GLU A 389 21.04 -21.30 15.20
C GLU A 389 19.66 -20.79 15.67
N ARG A 390 19.58 -20.26 16.90
CA ARG A 390 18.33 -19.67 17.41
C ARG A 390 17.86 -18.50 16.57
N PHE A 391 18.76 -17.61 16.16
CA PHE A 391 18.44 -16.50 15.28
C PHE A 391 17.88 -16.98 13.92
N ILE A 392 18.56 -17.94 13.29
CA ILE A 392 18.11 -18.51 11.99
C ILE A 392 16.72 -19.13 12.12
N ASN A 393 16.44 -19.82 13.22
CA ASN A 393 15.11 -20.39 13.46
C ASN A 393 14.04 -19.33 13.69
N ARG A 394 14.35 -18.20 14.36
CA ARG A 394 13.41 -17.08 14.56
C ARG A 394 13.08 -16.38 13.25
N ILE A 395 14.06 -16.09 12.40
CA ILE A 395 13.86 -15.33 11.16
C ILE A 395 13.31 -16.18 10.01
N LYS A 396 13.31 -17.49 10.15
CA LYS A 396 12.96 -18.44 9.08
C LYS A 396 11.58 -18.18 8.48
N ASP A 397 10.57 -17.97 9.31
CA ASP A 397 9.20 -17.73 8.81
C ASP A 397 9.12 -16.46 7.98
N PHE A 398 9.81 -15.40 8.39
CA PHE A 398 9.90 -14.17 7.62
C PHE A 398 10.56 -14.41 6.26
N MET A 399 11.73 -15.08 6.26
CA MET A 399 12.48 -15.37 5.04
C MET A 399 11.71 -16.27 4.05
N LEU A 400 10.90 -17.20 4.56
CA LEU A 400 10.02 -18.05 3.74
C LEU A 400 8.88 -17.26 3.08
N ASN A 401 8.43 -16.17 3.70
CA ASN A 401 7.37 -15.30 3.19
C ASN A 401 7.86 -14.25 2.18
N VAL A 402 9.16 -13.99 2.10
CA VAL A 402 9.76 -13.10 1.09
C VAL A 402 9.63 -13.74 -0.30
N LYS A 403 8.81 -13.15 -1.17
CA LYS A 403 8.54 -13.66 -2.52
C LYS A 403 9.58 -13.25 -3.54
N SER A 404 10.14 -12.06 -3.41
CA SER A 404 11.17 -11.56 -4.31
C SER A 404 12.50 -12.31 -4.08
N GLU A 405 12.94 -13.08 -5.06
CA GLU A 405 14.24 -13.79 -4.99
C GLU A 405 15.41 -12.80 -4.90
N VAL A 406 15.26 -11.59 -5.43
CA VAL A 406 16.27 -10.53 -5.33
C VAL A 406 16.37 -10.03 -3.90
N GLU A 407 15.23 -9.68 -3.30
CA GLU A 407 15.13 -9.22 -1.90
C GLU A 407 15.65 -10.32 -0.96
N LYS A 408 15.21 -11.55 -1.15
CA LYS A 408 15.69 -12.72 -0.38
C LYS A 408 17.20 -12.89 -0.48
N SER A 409 17.76 -12.72 -1.68
CA SER A 409 19.22 -12.83 -1.90
C SER A 409 19.99 -11.74 -1.15
N ILE A 410 19.47 -10.52 -1.10
CA ILE A 410 20.08 -9.41 -0.34
C ILE A 410 20.06 -9.72 1.15
N TYR A 411 18.96 -10.18 1.68
CA TYR A 411 18.83 -10.56 3.10
C TYR A 411 19.75 -11.73 3.46
N ILE A 412 19.81 -12.77 2.62
CA ILE A 412 20.73 -13.89 2.81
C ILE A 412 22.18 -13.43 2.78
N GLN A 413 22.54 -12.52 1.87
CA GLN A 413 23.88 -11.93 1.81
C GLN A 413 24.24 -11.26 3.14
N LYS A 414 23.32 -10.46 3.70
CA LYS A 414 23.53 -9.76 4.97
C LYS A 414 23.69 -10.75 6.14
N ILE A 415 22.75 -11.71 6.27
CA ILE A 415 22.84 -12.76 7.30
C ILE A 415 24.15 -13.54 7.18
N SER A 416 24.56 -13.89 5.96
CA SER A 416 25.81 -14.64 5.69
C SER A 416 27.04 -13.89 6.20
N VAL A 417 27.13 -12.58 5.93
CA VAL A 417 28.26 -11.74 6.34
C VAL A 417 28.27 -11.55 7.86
N GLU A 418 27.13 -11.20 8.46
CA GLU A 418 27.07 -10.87 9.89
C GLU A 418 27.21 -12.10 10.79
N LEU A 419 26.68 -13.26 10.36
CA LEU A 419 26.77 -14.49 11.13
C LEU A 419 27.90 -15.41 10.69
N GLU A 420 28.66 -15.06 9.66
CA GLU A 420 29.71 -15.91 9.08
C GLU A 420 29.18 -17.31 8.71
N ILE A 421 28.00 -17.37 8.10
CA ILE A 421 27.36 -18.61 7.65
C ILE A 421 27.39 -18.63 6.12
N ASP A 422 27.71 -19.80 5.53
CA ASP A 422 27.69 -19.97 4.10
C ASP A 422 26.32 -19.70 3.50
N LYS A 423 26.28 -18.94 2.37
CA LYS A 423 25.04 -18.58 1.68
C LYS A 423 24.24 -19.78 1.20
N GLU A 424 24.92 -20.84 0.76
CA GLU A 424 24.28 -22.05 0.24
C GLU A 424 23.48 -22.75 1.36
N VAL A 425 24.02 -22.77 2.58
CA VAL A 425 23.33 -23.28 3.77
C VAL A 425 22.08 -22.43 4.05
N LEU A 426 22.19 -21.10 4.00
CA LEU A 426 21.07 -20.19 4.23
C LEU A 426 19.99 -20.33 3.13
N TYR A 427 20.39 -20.44 1.85
CA TYR A 427 19.45 -20.68 0.76
C TYR A 427 18.70 -21.99 0.95
N SER A 428 19.39 -23.08 1.35
CA SER A 428 18.73 -24.36 1.63
C SER A 428 17.76 -24.27 2.82
N THR A 429 18.13 -23.51 3.86
CA THR A 429 17.33 -23.34 5.09
C THR A 429 16.06 -22.51 4.83
N PHE A 430 16.14 -21.48 3.99
CA PHE A 430 15.05 -20.57 3.66
C PHE A 430 14.29 -20.93 2.35
N SER A 431 14.50 -22.15 1.83
CA SER A 431 13.78 -22.69 0.68
C SER A 431 12.58 -23.53 1.11
N THR A 432 11.44 -23.36 0.43
CA THR A 432 10.24 -24.22 0.60
C THR A 432 10.36 -25.58 -0.08
N ARG A 433 11.37 -25.77 -0.93
CA ARG A 433 11.61 -27.05 -1.58
C ARG A 433 12.21 -28.00 -0.56
N LYS A 434 11.41 -28.95 -0.05
CA LYS A 434 11.93 -30.16 0.58
C LYS A 434 12.80 -30.86 -0.48
N PHE A 435 14.12 -30.80 -0.32
CA PHE A 435 14.98 -31.74 -1.02
C PHE A 435 14.54 -33.14 -0.55
N SER A 436 13.83 -33.86 -1.41
CA SER A 436 13.56 -35.27 -1.15
C SER A 436 14.90 -35.97 -1.16
N ASN A 437 15.33 -36.43 0.01
CA ASN A 437 16.56 -37.19 0.24
C ASN A 437 16.57 -38.56 -0.45
N SER A 438 15.88 -38.75 -1.59
CA SER A 438 15.78 -40.05 -2.25
C SER A 438 16.79 -40.28 -3.37
N ASN A 439 17.75 -39.38 -3.63
CA ASN A 439 18.72 -39.60 -4.72
C ASN A 439 20.21 -39.40 -4.40
N TRP A 440 20.60 -39.36 -3.12
CA TRP A 440 22.02 -39.19 -2.75
C TRP A 440 22.81 -40.52 -2.63
N GLN A 441 22.21 -41.68 -2.86
CA GLN A 441 22.91 -42.96 -2.67
C GLN A 441 23.17 -43.77 -3.94
N LYS A 442 23.02 -43.25 -5.14
CA LYS A 442 23.50 -43.99 -6.34
C LYS A 442 23.88 -43.01 -7.44
N LYS A 443 25.13 -42.60 -7.49
CA LYS A 443 26.00 -42.45 -8.66
C LYS A 443 27.32 -41.77 -8.32
N ARG A 444 28.23 -42.54 -7.75
CA ARG A 444 29.66 -42.36 -7.98
C ARG A 444 29.94 -42.95 -9.35
N THR A 445 29.98 -42.14 -10.41
CA THR A 445 30.71 -42.46 -11.64
C THR A 445 30.94 -41.16 -12.42
N ASN A 446 32.22 -40.87 -12.62
CA ASN A 446 32.90 -39.99 -13.57
C ASN A 446 32.63 -38.46 -13.53
N PRO A 447 33.70 -37.64 -13.32
CA PRO A 447 33.68 -36.21 -13.40
C PRO A 447 34.04 -35.71 -14.82
N MET A 448 33.25 -36.06 -15.86
CA MET A 448 33.36 -35.45 -17.18
C MET A 448 32.09 -35.70 -18.01
N ASP A 449 31.05 -34.89 -17.73
CA ASP A 449 29.98 -34.69 -18.69
C ASP A 449 29.46 -33.23 -18.55
N PRO A 450 29.71 -32.35 -19.56
CA PRO A 450 29.36 -30.92 -19.49
C PRO A 450 27.86 -30.62 -19.60
N LYS A 451 26.98 -31.61 -19.56
CA LYS A 451 25.55 -31.45 -19.84
C LYS A 451 24.63 -31.17 -18.65
N TYR A 452 25.11 -31.16 -17.41
CA TYR A 452 24.26 -31.00 -16.21
C TYR A 452 24.61 -29.84 -15.27
N THR A 453 25.08 -28.73 -15.83
CA THR A 453 25.19 -27.46 -15.08
C THR A 453 24.42 -26.34 -15.77
N LYS A 454 23.11 -26.53 -15.91
CA LYS A 454 22.20 -25.42 -16.14
C LYS A 454 21.17 -25.37 -15.00
N ILE A 455 21.57 -24.90 -13.83
CA ILE A 455 20.66 -24.16 -12.96
C ILE A 455 20.32 -22.91 -13.77
N VAL A 456 19.08 -22.86 -14.22
CA VAL A 456 18.53 -21.69 -14.91
C VAL A 456 18.42 -20.56 -13.88
N LEU A 457 19.53 -19.86 -13.66
CA LEU A 457 19.47 -18.45 -13.33
C LEU A 457 18.74 -17.82 -14.50
N THR A 458 17.49 -17.44 -14.32
CA THR A 458 16.79 -16.60 -15.30
C THR A 458 17.63 -15.34 -15.43
N LYS A 459 18.48 -15.30 -16.46
CA LYS A 459 19.23 -14.09 -16.80
C LYS A 459 18.19 -13.02 -17.04
N LYS A 460 18.16 -11.99 -16.20
CA LYS A 460 17.35 -10.81 -16.46
C LYS A 460 17.56 -10.44 -17.91
N THR A 461 16.47 -10.27 -18.65
CA THR A 461 16.55 -9.85 -20.05
C THR A 461 17.28 -8.50 -20.10
N LYS A 462 17.88 -8.16 -21.23
CA LYS A 462 18.52 -6.85 -21.43
C LYS A 462 17.57 -5.71 -21.02
N LYS A 463 16.30 -5.80 -21.44
CA LYS A 463 15.25 -4.85 -21.10
C LYS A 463 15.02 -4.71 -19.58
N GLN A 464 15.05 -5.79 -18.81
CA GLN A 464 14.91 -5.75 -17.35
C GLN A 464 16.10 -5.12 -16.64
N LYS A 465 17.32 -5.30 -17.17
CA LYS A 465 18.53 -4.64 -16.64
C LYS A 465 18.52 -3.14 -16.90
N ASP A 466 18.05 -2.72 -18.07
CA ASP A 466 17.93 -1.32 -18.44
C ASP A 466 16.91 -0.59 -17.57
N ILE A 467 15.76 -1.20 -17.31
CA ILE A 467 14.73 -0.67 -16.41
C ILE A 467 15.29 -0.50 -15.00
N LEU A 468 15.96 -1.51 -14.46
CA LEU A 468 16.56 -1.44 -13.13
C LEU A 468 17.58 -0.29 -13.01
N LEU A 469 18.43 -0.11 -14.03
CA LEU A 469 19.40 0.99 -14.04
C LEU A 469 18.71 2.35 -14.02
N ILE A 470 17.62 2.53 -14.77
CA ILE A 470 16.84 3.76 -14.79
C ILE A 470 16.19 4.02 -13.41
N GLU A 471 15.58 3.00 -12.81
CA GLU A 471 14.93 3.10 -11.49
C GLU A 471 15.94 3.47 -10.40
N GLU A 472 17.10 2.83 -10.37
CA GLU A 472 18.15 3.15 -9.40
C GLU A 472 18.73 4.57 -9.62
N THR A 473 18.81 5.03 -10.88
CA THR A 473 19.20 6.40 -11.18
C THR A 473 18.17 7.42 -10.68
N LEU A 474 16.88 7.16 -10.89
CA LEU A 474 15.80 7.99 -10.36
C LEU A 474 15.81 8.04 -8.83
N LYS A 475 16.03 6.90 -8.18
CA LYS A 475 16.18 6.82 -6.72
C LYS A 475 17.32 7.70 -6.23
N TYR A 476 18.49 7.62 -6.86
CA TYR A 476 19.63 8.46 -6.53
C TYR A 476 19.29 9.97 -6.67
N LEU A 477 18.72 10.37 -7.80
CA LEU A 477 18.39 11.78 -8.07
C LEU A 477 17.37 12.35 -7.07
N ILE A 478 16.39 11.57 -6.66
CA ILE A 478 15.40 11.94 -5.64
C ILE A 478 16.04 11.97 -4.25
N GLN A 479 16.84 10.96 -3.91
CA GLN A 479 17.45 10.81 -2.60
C GLN A 479 18.36 11.98 -2.24
N TYR A 480 19.14 12.45 -3.22
CA TYR A 480 20.12 13.52 -3.04
C TYR A 480 19.65 14.89 -3.56
N ALA A 481 18.36 15.06 -3.88
CA ALA A 481 17.78 16.26 -4.49
C ALA A 481 17.98 17.55 -3.66
N ASP A 482 17.99 17.44 -2.34
CA ASP A 482 18.02 18.58 -1.41
C ASP A 482 19.43 18.91 -0.88
N LEU A 483 20.45 18.21 -1.35
CA LEU A 483 21.82 18.42 -0.90
C LEU A 483 22.52 19.48 -1.75
N GLU A 484 23.26 20.37 -1.07
CA GLU A 484 23.98 21.50 -1.66
C GLU A 484 25.50 21.27 -1.74
N ASP A 485 25.96 20.03 -1.55
CA ASP A 485 27.37 19.66 -1.74
C ASP A 485 27.76 19.72 -3.22
N GLU A 486 28.88 20.38 -3.56
CA GLU A 486 29.32 20.61 -4.94
C GLU A 486 29.52 19.30 -5.73
N ASN A 487 30.10 18.27 -5.09
CA ASN A 487 30.31 16.97 -5.75
C ASN A 487 28.99 16.27 -6.03
N ILE A 488 28.07 16.30 -5.06
CA ILE A 488 26.74 15.70 -5.21
C ILE A 488 25.93 16.41 -6.29
N ILE A 489 26.01 17.74 -6.37
CA ILE A 489 25.39 18.53 -7.44
C ILE A 489 25.95 18.09 -8.80
N LYS A 490 27.28 18.04 -8.93
CA LYS A 490 27.93 17.56 -10.16
C LYS A 490 27.49 16.15 -10.57
N HIS A 491 27.47 15.21 -9.64
CA HIS A 491 27.05 13.84 -9.87
C HIS A 491 25.57 13.76 -10.33
N ARG A 492 24.68 14.54 -9.71
CA ARG A 492 23.28 14.65 -10.11
C ARG A 492 23.12 15.22 -11.51
N ASP A 493 23.87 16.26 -11.86
CA ASP A 493 23.83 16.87 -13.18
C ASP A 493 24.27 15.89 -14.27
N ILE A 494 25.34 15.15 -14.03
CA ILE A 494 25.80 14.10 -14.95
C ILE A 494 24.72 13.01 -15.12
N LEU A 495 24.21 12.45 -14.04
CA LEU A 495 23.18 11.40 -14.12
C LEU A 495 21.87 11.91 -14.73
N SER A 496 21.49 13.18 -14.48
CA SER A 496 20.31 13.80 -15.06
C SER A 496 20.43 14.09 -16.56
N SER A 497 21.62 14.02 -17.12
CA SER A 497 21.90 14.18 -18.55
C SER A 497 21.88 12.88 -19.34
N MET A 498 21.83 11.72 -18.66
CA MET A 498 21.86 10.41 -19.31
C MET A 498 20.61 10.15 -20.17
N LYS A 499 20.84 9.53 -21.34
CA LYS A 499 19.76 9.28 -22.31
C LYS A 499 18.90 8.08 -21.90
N ILE A 500 17.64 8.34 -21.57
CA ILE A 500 16.65 7.31 -21.27
C ILE A 500 15.88 6.95 -22.54
N GLU A 501 15.98 5.70 -22.98
CA GLU A 501 15.34 5.20 -24.21
C GLU A 501 13.93 4.66 -23.98
N ASN A 502 13.61 4.25 -22.75
CA ASN A 502 12.28 3.76 -22.41
C ASN A 502 11.31 4.95 -22.31
N GLU A 503 10.32 5.01 -23.18
CA GLU A 503 9.41 6.17 -23.30
C GLU A 503 8.54 6.39 -22.04
N GLU A 504 8.17 5.35 -21.30
CA GLU A 504 7.42 5.47 -20.05
C GLU A 504 8.28 6.13 -18.96
N TYR A 505 9.46 5.59 -18.73
CA TYR A 505 10.42 6.14 -17.76
C TYR A 505 10.96 7.51 -18.17
N LYS A 506 11.10 7.78 -19.45
CA LYS A 506 11.50 9.11 -19.96
C LYS A 506 10.46 10.17 -19.63
N LYS A 507 9.17 9.87 -19.80
CA LYS A 507 8.07 10.77 -19.40
C LYS A 507 8.09 11.03 -17.89
N PHE A 508 8.27 9.99 -17.10
CA PHE A 508 8.35 10.09 -15.65
C PHE A 508 9.58 10.91 -15.21
N PHE A 509 10.73 10.64 -15.81
CA PHE A 509 11.96 11.40 -15.57
C PHE A 509 11.78 12.90 -15.85
N LEU A 510 11.13 13.25 -16.96
CA LEU A 510 10.86 14.65 -17.31
C LEU A 510 9.91 15.31 -16.30
N LYS A 511 8.89 14.61 -15.80
CA LYS A 511 8.02 15.11 -14.72
C LYS A 511 8.83 15.45 -13.46
N LEU A 512 9.72 14.55 -13.04
CA LEU A 512 10.55 14.76 -11.86
C LEU A 512 11.60 15.86 -12.07
N LYS A 513 12.14 15.98 -13.27
CA LYS A 513 13.09 17.05 -13.64
C LYS A 513 12.45 18.44 -13.52
N MET A 514 11.16 18.60 -13.82
CA MET A 514 10.44 19.88 -13.66
C MET A 514 10.41 20.39 -12.21
N ILE A 515 10.50 19.49 -11.24
CA ILE A 515 10.55 19.80 -9.80
C ILE A 515 11.95 19.62 -9.21
N ASN A 516 12.99 19.55 -10.05
CA ASN A 516 14.37 19.26 -9.66
C ASN A 516 14.51 18.03 -8.75
N PHE A 517 13.70 16.99 -9.01
CA PHE A 517 13.61 15.75 -8.23
C PHE A 517 13.22 15.93 -6.75
N LYS A 518 12.74 17.13 -6.36
CA LYS A 518 12.32 17.45 -4.99
C LYS A 518 10.89 16.98 -4.74
N VAL A 519 10.73 15.76 -4.25
CA VAL A 519 9.43 15.11 -4.01
C VAL A 519 8.93 15.21 -2.57
N ASP A 520 9.63 15.93 -1.70
CA ASP A 520 9.33 16.09 -0.28
C ASP A 520 8.19 17.09 0.00
N LYS A 521 7.87 17.96 -0.96
CA LYS A 521 6.76 18.91 -0.87
C LYS A 521 5.53 18.40 -1.62
N GLU A 522 4.40 18.37 -0.91
CA GLU A 522 3.11 17.91 -1.45
C GLU A 522 2.69 18.72 -2.70
N GLU A 523 2.96 20.01 -2.69
CA GLU A 523 2.71 20.93 -3.81
C GLU A 523 3.46 20.51 -5.08
N ASN A 524 4.67 19.98 -4.94
CA ASN A 524 5.51 19.54 -6.06
C ASN A 524 4.96 18.27 -6.72
N ILE A 525 4.34 17.37 -5.95
CA ILE A 525 3.87 16.06 -6.42
C ILE A 525 2.44 16.14 -6.99
N ASN A 526 1.58 16.97 -6.39
CA ASN A 526 0.16 17.04 -6.73
C ASN A 526 -0.09 17.51 -8.18
N GLY A 527 0.83 18.28 -8.77
CA GLY A 527 0.75 18.75 -10.17
C GLY A 527 1.23 17.75 -11.23
N LEU A 528 1.89 16.64 -10.84
CA LEU A 528 2.63 15.79 -11.79
C LEU A 528 1.79 14.70 -12.49
N ASN A 529 0.54 14.49 -12.12
CA ASN A 529 -0.33 13.44 -12.69
C ASN A 529 0.37 12.08 -12.81
N LEU A 530 0.79 11.51 -11.66
CA LEU A 530 1.61 10.31 -11.56
C LEU A 530 0.78 9.02 -11.67
N THR A 531 1.29 8.02 -12.38
CA THR A 531 0.76 6.65 -12.38
C THR A 531 1.04 5.95 -11.04
N GLU A 532 0.41 4.79 -10.81
CA GLU A 532 0.62 3.99 -9.60
C GLU A 532 2.08 3.52 -9.48
N ASN A 533 2.68 3.06 -10.58
CA ASN A 533 4.09 2.64 -10.61
C ASN A 533 5.05 3.81 -10.32
N GLU A 534 4.78 4.99 -10.88
CA GLU A 534 5.57 6.20 -10.63
C GLU A 534 5.49 6.63 -9.15
N ARG A 535 4.32 6.51 -8.52
CA ARG A 535 4.12 6.79 -7.09
C ARG A 535 4.86 5.80 -6.20
N ASN A 536 4.81 4.52 -6.55
CA ASN A 536 5.53 3.47 -5.83
C ASN A 536 7.03 3.72 -5.87
N LEU A 537 7.59 4.11 -7.03
CA LEU A 537 9.00 4.43 -7.15
C LEU A 537 9.40 5.66 -6.33
N ILE A 538 8.58 6.72 -6.32
CA ILE A 538 8.79 7.89 -5.45
C ILE A 538 8.76 7.49 -3.98
N PHE A 539 7.82 6.62 -3.61
CA PHE A 539 7.70 6.12 -2.25
C PHE A 539 8.93 5.31 -1.84
N ASP A 540 9.42 4.42 -2.69
CA ASP A 540 10.65 3.66 -2.47
C ASP A 540 11.86 4.59 -2.28
N CYS A 541 11.94 5.66 -3.07
CA CYS A 541 12.98 6.68 -2.92
C CYS A 541 12.86 7.45 -1.60
N PHE A 542 11.63 7.79 -1.22
CA PHE A 542 11.34 8.44 0.05
C PHE A 542 11.73 7.56 1.25
N LEU A 543 11.50 6.27 1.12
CA LEU A 543 11.87 5.28 2.12
C LEU A 543 13.39 5.08 2.21
N SER A 544 14.11 5.15 1.08
CA SER A 544 15.57 4.95 1.04
C SER A 544 16.38 6.16 1.49
N LYS A 545 15.76 7.32 1.69
CA LYS A 545 16.41 8.60 2.11
C LYS A 545 16.96 8.58 3.54
N GLN A 546 17.14 7.39 4.16
CA GLN A 546 17.46 7.24 5.59
C GLN A 546 18.88 6.75 5.91
N ASN A 547 19.36 7.23 7.05
CA ASN A 547 20.46 6.72 7.88
C ASN A 547 21.89 6.92 7.39
N MET A 548 22.26 8.12 6.92
CA MET A 548 23.64 8.37 6.54
C MET A 548 24.13 9.71 7.06
N LYS A 549 24.41 9.83 8.36
CA LYS A 549 25.05 11.05 8.88
C LYS A 549 26.56 10.99 8.98
N GLU A 550 27.17 9.81 9.14
CA GLU A 550 28.64 9.68 9.37
C GLU A 550 29.43 9.00 8.25
N GLU A 551 28.80 8.28 7.32
CA GLU A 551 29.45 7.67 6.13
C GLU A 551 28.82 8.11 4.80
N ARG A 552 28.06 9.18 4.82
CA ARG A 552 27.21 9.66 3.72
C ARG A 552 27.96 9.82 2.41
N ASP A 553 29.12 10.50 2.46
CA ASP A 553 29.90 10.83 1.26
C ASP A 553 30.51 9.58 0.60
N LYS A 554 30.93 8.60 1.40
CA LYS A 554 31.47 7.33 0.88
C LYS A 554 30.39 6.47 0.22
N VAL A 555 29.20 6.45 0.80
CA VAL A 555 28.08 5.64 0.28
C VAL A 555 27.52 6.30 -0.97
N GLU A 556 27.37 7.62 -0.98
CA GLU A 556 26.95 8.40 -2.15
C GLU A 556 27.94 8.17 -3.31
N ALA A 557 29.24 8.37 -3.09
CA ALA A 557 30.26 8.18 -4.09
C ALA A 557 30.29 6.75 -4.67
N ASN A 558 30.10 5.73 -3.83
CA ASN A 558 30.02 4.35 -4.30
C ASN A 558 28.75 4.07 -5.12
N GLN A 559 27.61 4.63 -4.70
CA GLN A 559 26.35 4.51 -5.41
C GLN A 559 26.41 5.23 -6.76
N TYR A 560 26.91 6.45 -6.79
CA TYR A 560 27.17 7.20 -8.02
C TYR A 560 28.08 6.43 -8.97
N LYS A 561 29.23 5.95 -8.50
CA LYS A 561 30.16 5.15 -9.28
C LYS A 561 29.51 3.95 -9.94
N ALA A 562 28.70 3.20 -9.19
CA ALA A 562 28.01 2.02 -9.71
C ALA A 562 27.01 2.38 -10.83
N LEU A 563 26.24 3.45 -10.64
CA LEU A 563 25.28 3.95 -11.63
C LEU A 563 25.99 4.47 -12.87
N PHE A 564 27.03 5.25 -12.70
CA PHE A 564 27.81 5.83 -13.80
C PHE A 564 28.45 4.74 -14.66
N ILE A 565 29.06 3.73 -14.06
CA ILE A 565 29.58 2.55 -14.78
C ILE A 565 28.46 1.81 -15.54
N GLY A 566 27.27 1.70 -14.94
CA GLY A 566 26.11 1.10 -15.59
C GLY A 566 25.71 1.84 -16.87
N TRP A 567 25.62 3.17 -16.81
CA TRP A 567 25.32 4.03 -17.95
C TRP A 567 26.45 4.05 -18.99
N PHE A 568 27.70 4.06 -18.56
CA PHE A 568 28.83 3.98 -19.47
C PHE A 568 28.81 2.67 -20.29
N LYS A 569 28.55 1.53 -19.65
CA LYS A 569 28.39 0.25 -20.34
C LYS A 569 27.24 0.28 -21.36
N LYS A 570 26.15 0.94 -21.04
CA LYS A 570 25.01 1.09 -21.92
C LYS A 570 25.37 1.94 -23.14
N GLU A 571 26.11 3.03 -22.95
CA GLU A 571 26.59 3.89 -24.02
C GLU A 571 27.59 3.14 -24.95
N ILE A 572 28.48 2.31 -24.38
CA ILE A 572 29.33 1.40 -25.15
C ILE A 572 28.48 0.48 -26.03
N GLU A 573 27.44 -0.13 -25.50
CA GLU A 573 26.54 -1.00 -26.27
C GLU A 573 25.82 -0.24 -27.38
N ARG A 574 25.39 1.00 -27.13
CA ARG A 574 24.75 1.87 -28.12
C ARG A 574 25.70 2.16 -29.29
N LYS A 575 26.93 2.60 -29.01
CA LYS A 575 27.94 2.85 -30.04
C LYS A 575 28.31 1.58 -30.84
N ARG A 576 28.25 0.38 -30.23
CA ARG A 576 28.42 -0.90 -30.95
C ARG A 576 27.35 -1.15 -32.03
N LEU A 577 26.14 -0.64 -31.83
CA LEU A 577 25.03 -0.82 -32.79
C LEU A 577 25.05 0.21 -33.93
N GLU A 578 25.72 1.34 -33.75
CA GLU A 578 25.75 2.46 -34.71
C GLU A 578 26.88 2.35 -35.76
N ILE A 579 27.76 1.32 -35.67
CA ILE A 579 28.97 1.22 -36.49
C ILE A 579 28.88 0.14 -37.58
N ASP A 580 29.34 0.45 -38.78
CA ASP A 580 29.43 -0.40 -39.95
C ASP A 580 30.35 -1.62 -39.74
N ASN A 581 30.09 -2.70 -40.49
CA ASN A 581 30.77 -3.98 -40.33
C ASN A 581 32.32 -3.96 -40.46
N GLU A 582 32.87 -3.03 -41.22
CA GLU A 582 34.31 -2.92 -41.41
C GLU A 582 35.09 -2.38 -40.21
N ASN A 583 34.46 -1.47 -39.42
CA ASN A 583 35.08 -0.88 -38.24
C ASN A 583 34.73 -1.62 -36.93
N ARG A 584 33.82 -2.61 -36.97
CA ARG A 584 33.39 -3.38 -35.81
C ARG A 584 34.51 -4.10 -35.08
N TYR A 585 35.50 -4.58 -35.78
CA TYR A 585 36.60 -5.34 -35.18
C TYR A 585 37.54 -4.45 -34.36
N LYS A 586 37.96 -3.34 -34.92
CA LYS A 586 38.84 -2.35 -34.22
C LYS A 586 38.14 -1.79 -32.98
N LEU A 587 36.86 -1.42 -33.11
CA LEU A 587 36.06 -0.95 -31.99
C LEU A 587 35.87 -2.02 -30.93
N SER A 588 35.64 -3.29 -31.32
CA SER A 588 35.49 -4.39 -30.37
C SER A 588 36.70 -4.61 -29.49
N ILE A 589 37.93 -4.38 -30.03
CA ILE A 589 39.18 -4.45 -29.27
C ILE A 589 39.26 -3.29 -28.29
N LYS A 590 39.01 -2.04 -28.78
CA LYS A 590 39.01 -0.84 -27.94
C LYS A 590 37.98 -0.91 -26.82
N LEU A 591 36.77 -1.36 -27.11
CA LEU A 591 35.69 -1.52 -26.12
C LEU A 591 36.01 -2.60 -25.07
N LYS A 592 36.72 -3.68 -25.46
CA LYS A 592 37.21 -4.67 -24.49
C LYS A 592 38.27 -4.10 -23.58
N SER A 593 39.16 -3.22 -24.10
CA SER A 593 40.14 -2.51 -23.27
C SER A 593 39.42 -1.63 -22.26
N ILE A 594 38.49 -0.77 -22.71
CA ILE A 594 37.69 0.10 -21.82
C ILE A 594 36.93 -0.71 -20.76
N GLU A 595 36.31 -1.82 -21.13
CA GLU A 595 35.62 -2.71 -20.17
C GLU A 595 36.59 -3.35 -19.15
N SER A 596 37.84 -3.60 -19.55
CA SER A 596 38.90 -4.08 -18.65
C SER A 596 39.36 -2.99 -17.70
N ASP A 597 39.56 -1.79 -18.21
CA ASP A 597 39.98 -0.63 -17.42
C ASP A 597 38.95 -0.24 -16.37
N LEU A 598 37.64 -0.25 -16.74
CA LEU A 598 36.54 -0.01 -15.82
C LEU A 598 36.47 -1.00 -14.63
N LYS A 599 37.02 -2.22 -14.78
CA LYS A 599 37.04 -3.21 -13.70
C LYS A 599 38.14 -2.93 -12.66
N VAL A 600 39.20 -2.24 -13.04
CA VAL A 600 40.35 -1.99 -12.18
C VAL A 600 40.43 -0.55 -11.66
N MET A 601 39.68 0.38 -12.30
CA MET A 601 39.64 1.78 -11.88
C MET A 601 38.91 1.95 -10.55
N ASN A 602 39.55 2.60 -9.59
CA ASN A 602 39.00 2.86 -8.27
C ASN A 602 38.57 4.32 -8.06
N LYS A 603 39.16 5.28 -8.79
CA LYS A 603 38.80 6.69 -8.66
C LYS A 603 37.70 7.08 -9.63
N ILE A 604 36.74 7.86 -9.14
CA ILE A 604 35.59 8.33 -9.93
C ILE A 604 36.03 9.24 -11.06
N GLU A 605 36.97 10.15 -10.80
CA GLU A 605 37.48 11.14 -11.76
C GLU A 605 38.09 10.46 -12.98
N ASP A 606 38.80 9.34 -12.78
CA ASP A 606 39.41 8.57 -13.87
C ASP A 606 38.34 7.91 -14.75
N ILE A 607 37.25 7.44 -14.14
CA ILE A 607 36.13 6.80 -14.84
C ILE A 607 35.33 7.86 -15.63
N GLU A 608 35.08 9.02 -15.03
CA GLU A 608 34.43 10.16 -15.70
C GLU A 608 35.23 10.64 -16.89
N LYS A 609 36.55 10.82 -16.72
CA LYS A 609 37.45 11.21 -17.79
C LYS A 609 37.38 10.21 -18.95
N LEU A 610 37.50 8.92 -18.68
CA LEU A 610 37.42 7.86 -19.68
C LEU A 610 36.07 7.89 -20.44
N TYR A 611 34.98 8.20 -19.75
CA TYR A 611 33.67 8.34 -20.37
C TYR A 611 33.57 9.55 -21.28
N PHE A 612 33.99 10.73 -20.82
CA PHE A 612 33.96 11.95 -21.63
C PHE A 612 34.88 11.89 -22.84
N ASP A 613 36.07 11.29 -22.71
CA ASP A 613 36.95 11.01 -23.83
C ASP A 613 36.27 10.06 -24.85
N PHE A 614 35.59 9.01 -24.36
CA PHE A 614 34.86 8.06 -25.20
C PHE A 614 33.67 8.66 -25.97
N ILE A 615 32.88 9.54 -25.34
CA ILE A 615 31.73 10.16 -26.00
C ILE A 615 32.12 11.28 -26.97
N SER A 616 33.25 11.95 -26.74
CA SER A 616 33.75 13.05 -27.58
C SER A 616 34.40 12.58 -28.89
N GLU A 617 34.78 11.28 -28.98
CA GLU A 617 35.31 10.73 -30.22
C GLU A 617 34.21 10.57 -31.28
N GLU A 618 34.40 11.26 -32.43
CA GLU A 618 33.51 11.09 -33.59
C GLU A 618 33.54 9.65 -34.13
N PRO A 619 32.41 9.12 -34.62
CA PRO A 619 32.32 7.72 -35.14
C PRO A 619 33.26 7.43 -36.32
N LYS A 620 33.81 8.45 -36.96
CA LYS A 620 34.67 8.31 -38.16
C LYS A 620 36.13 8.01 -37.84
N ASN A 621 36.60 8.19 -36.58
CA ASN A 621 38.01 8.01 -36.19
C ASN A 621 38.26 6.82 -35.26
N VAL A 622 37.31 5.88 -35.14
CA VAL A 622 37.45 4.69 -34.29
C VAL A 622 37.76 3.45 -35.12
#